data_d7bf4e39616689bbe221f7c24628a16b
#
_entry.id   d7bf4e39616689bbe221f7c24628a16b
#
_cell.length_a   1.000
_cell.length_b   1.000
_cell.length_c   1.000
_cell.angle_alpha   90.00
_cell.angle_beta   90.00
_cell.angle_gamma   90.00
#
_symmetry.space_group_name_H-M   'P 1'
#
loop_
_entity.id
_entity.type
_entity.pdbx_description
1 polymer ?
#
loop_
_entity_poly.entity_id
_entity_poly.type
_entity_poly.pdbx_seq_one_letter_code
_entity_poly.pdbx_strand_id
1 'polypeptide(L)'
;MKKGFYYILALIVVSLFWSCSTKKNTKANRFYHAFNSRYNIYFNGKTSFDEALLSMQNGYKESYSDMILMYPISAQPKDKQTAGGPFDRAIEKSNKAIKLHSIKTKPPKKPGWRNDPKQRAWQEQEEYNPFLKKCWLMMGQAQFYNADFLQASATFSYIARHYAHDEEVVAEARLWQARCYSEMDWFYEAEDILGKLNTNGIPRKNLNQYATVYADYLVKNKQYEEAVPYFKTAIKAEKNRRQRTRMKYLLGQIYADQEQNGLAYQMFGQVIKANPPYELEFAARIRQTEVFTGGNFQKVVKMLQRMAKSDKNKDLLDQVYYALGNVYLSREDTVNAIKNYELGVEKSTQNGLDKAICQIKLGDLYFQKRDYVKAQPNFSGALSGIQKEYKDYERVSKLSAILDELVVHVEAVHLQDSLQTLAKMPEAERLAVIDKIIEQVKKEEEEAKALAEKEAYLAEQEAKGTGIDRPGTETGGITLPTASGGAGFYFYNPQAVAQGKTAFQRKWGR
;
A
#
# COMPACT_ATOMS: atom_id res chain seq x y z
N MET A 1 -25.33 60.06 -27.55
CA MET A 1 -24.06 59.33 -27.28
C MET A 1 -24.27 57.94 -26.65
N LYS A 2 -25.19 57.70 -25.72
CA LYS A 2 -25.38 56.37 -25.07
C LYS A 2 -25.79 55.24 -26.05
N LYS A 3 -26.66 55.52 -27.05
CA LYS A 3 -27.10 54.49 -28.03
C LYS A 3 -25.97 54.01 -28.93
N GLY A 4 -25.04 54.87 -29.35
CA GLY A 4 -23.87 54.47 -30.17
C GLY A 4 -22.92 53.55 -29.42
N PHE A 5 -22.75 53.75 -28.11
CA PHE A 5 -21.90 52.89 -27.32
C PHE A 5 -22.45 51.44 -27.23
N TYR A 6 -23.77 51.26 -27.10
CA TYR A 6 -24.39 49.93 -27.08
C TYR A 6 -24.25 49.23 -28.45
N TYR A 7 -24.35 49.93 -29.55
CA TYR A 7 -24.13 49.34 -30.89
C TYR A 7 -22.67 48.91 -31.08
N ILE A 8 -21.71 49.69 -30.61
CA ILE A 8 -20.28 49.34 -30.66
C ILE A 8 -20.01 48.14 -29.76
N LEU A 9 -20.59 48.12 -28.55
CA LEU A 9 -20.46 46.99 -27.60
C LEU A 9 -21.09 45.71 -28.19
N ALA A 10 -22.30 45.81 -28.77
CA ALA A 10 -22.97 44.70 -29.45
C ALA A 10 -22.15 44.18 -30.64
N LEU A 11 -21.56 45.08 -31.43
CA LEU A 11 -20.72 44.72 -32.58
C LEU A 11 -19.42 44.05 -32.15
N ILE A 12 -18.83 44.48 -31.04
CA ILE A 12 -17.69 43.80 -30.38
C ILE A 12 -18.08 42.40 -29.88
N VAL A 13 -19.24 42.27 -29.23
CA VAL A 13 -19.76 40.96 -28.76
C VAL A 13 -20.01 40.02 -29.95
N VAL A 14 -20.69 40.48 -30.99
CA VAL A 14 -20.92 39.70 -32.23
C VAL A 14 -19.63 39.31 -32.94
N SER A 15 -18.63 40.21 -32.98
CA SER A 15 -17.34 39.89 -33.58
C SER A 15 -16.54 38.85 -32.77
N LEU A 16 -16.74 38.74 -31.46
CA LEU A 16 -16.16 37.69 -30.60
C LEU A 16 -16.73 36.30 -30.92
N PHE A 17 -18.00 36.20 -31.36
CA PHE A 17 -18.55 34.89 -31.76
C PHE A 17 -18.03 34.35 -33.10
N TRP A 18 -17.54 35.18 -33.99
CA TRP A 18 -17.02 34.75 -35.28
C TRP A 18 -15.56 34.25 -35.23
N SER A 19 -14.89 34.41 -34.13
CA SER A 19 -13.47 34.03 -33.92
C SER A 19 -13.26 32.59 -33.46
N CYS A 20 -14.30 31.81 -33.17
CA CYS A 20 -14.23 30.56 -32.42
C CYS A 20 -14.10 29.28 -33.28
N SER A 21 -13.59 29.38 -34.51
CA SER A 21 -13.46 28.21 -35.37
C SER A 21 -12.09 27.53 -35.27
N THR A 22 -12.05 26.23 -34.96
CA THR A 22 -10.83 25.39 -35.02
C THR A 22 -10.26 25.24 -36.44
N LYS A 23 -11.04 25.60 -37.46
CA LYS A 23 -10.62 25.58 -38.87
C LYS A 23 -9.64 26.71 -39.24
N LYS A 24 -9.45 27.72 -38.40
CA LYS A 24 -8.54 28.86 -38.63
C LYS A 24 -7.43 28.85 -37.59
N ASN A 25 -6.17 28.81 -38.03
CA ASN A 25 -5.01 28.88 -37.16
C ASN A 25 -4.50 30.33 -37.03
N THR A 26 -5.16 31.15 -36.26
CA THR A 26 -4.76 32.51 -35.88
C THR A 26 -4.28 32.58 -34.43
N LYS A 27 -3.52 33.65 -34.07
CA LYS A 27 -3.10 33.87 -32.69
C LYS A 27 -4.30 33.96 -31.75
N ALA A 28 -5.37 34.64 -32.14
CA ALA A 28 -6.60 34.79 -31.36
C ALA A 28 -7.31 33.44 -31.12
N ASN A 29 -7.45 32.61 -32.20
CA ASN A 29 -8.05 31.27 -32.05
C ASN A 29 -7.22 30.37 -31.14
N ARG A 30 -5.90 30.34 -31.33
CA ARG A 30 -5.05 29.55 -30.41
C ARG A 30 -5.20 29.97 -28.94
N PHE A 31 -5.22 31.30 -28.70
CA PHE A 31 -5.45 31.80 -27.35
C PHE A 31 -6.83 31.41 -26.81
N TYR A 32 -7.89 31.61 -27.56
CA TYR A 32 -9.28 31.27 -27.17
C TYR A 32 -9.41 29.77 -26.85
N HIS A 33 -8.95 28.91 -27.77
CA HIS A 33 -9.04 27.47 -27.56
C HIS A 33 -8.16 26.98 -26.41
N ALA A 34 -6.95 27.55 -26.23
CA ALA A 34 -6.08 27.23 -25.10
C ALA A 34 -6.71 27.68 -23.77
N PHE A 35 -7.30 28.88 -23.73
CA PHE A 35 -7.97 29.42 -22.54
C PHE A 35 -9.17 28.54 -22.13
N ASN A 36 -10.06 28.21 -23.05
CA ASN A 36 -11.20 27.35 -22.75
C ASN A 36 -10.79 25.94 -22.37
N SER A 37 -9.79 25.35 -23.05
CA SER A 37 -9.27 24.04 -22.68
C SER A 37 -8.74 24.05 -21.26
N ARG A 38 -8.02 25.11 -20.86
CA ARG A 38 -7.37 25.21 -19.54
C ARG A 38 -8.36 25.47 -18.42
N TYR A 39 -9.13 26.56 -18.51
CA TYR A 39 -9.88 27.10 -17.37
C TYR A 39 -11.28 26.56 -17.23
N ASN A 40 -11.83 25.93 -18.27
CA ASN A 40 -13.15 25.32 -18.22
C ASN A 40 -13.05 23.78 -18.19
N ILE A 41 -12.53 23.19 -19.26
CA ILE A 41 -12.63 21.73 -19.43
C ILE A 41 -11.57 20.99 -18.60
N TYR A 42 -10.31 21.37 -18.75
CA TYR A 42 -9.19 20.72 -18.04
C TYR A 42 -9.29 20.93 -16.53
N PHE A 43 -9.62 22.15 -16.09
CA PHE A 43 -9.76 22.43 -14.65
C PHE A 43 -10.76 21.48 -13.99
N ASN A 44 -11.96 21.33 -14.59
CA ASN A 44 -12.97 20.42 -14.05
C ASN A 44 -12.54 18.94 -14.13
N GLY A 45 -11.82 18.54 -15.18
CA GLY A 45 -11.24 17.20 -15.31
C GLY A 45 -10.16 16.95 -14.24
N LYS A 46 -9.30 17.94 -14.02
CA LYS A 46 -8.22 17.85 -13.03
C LYS A 46 -8.75 17.78 -11.59
N THR A 47 -9.78 18.55 -11.27
CA THR A 47 -10.45 18.47 -9.97
C THR A 47 -10.97 17.06 -9.71
N SER A 48 -11.74 16.48 -10.67
CA SER A 48 -12.23 15.10 -10.54
C SER A 48 -11.10 14.07 -10.48
N PHE A 49 -10.01 14.29 -11.21
CA PHE A 49 -8.82 13.44 -11.15
C PHE A 49 -8.18 13.47 -9.75
N ASP A 50 -8.00 14.66 -9.17
CA ASP A 50 -7.38 14.82 -7.86
C ASP A 50 -8.25 14.24 -6.73
N GLU A 51 -9.57 14.39 -6.82
CA GLU A 51 -10.55 13.78 -5.90
C GLU A 51 -10.48 12.24 -5.97
N ALA A 52 -10.48 11.67 -7.17
CA ALA A 52 -10.36 10.23 -7.38
C ALA A 52 -9.02 9.68 -6.86
N LEU A 53 -7.90 10.40 -7.11
CA LEU A 53 -6.58 10.03 -6.62
C LEU A 53 -6.52 10.04 -5.09
N LEU A 54 -7.09 11.07 -4.47
CA LEU A 54 -7.17 11.16 -3.01
C LEU A 54 -8.02 10.03 -2.41
N SER A 55 -9.17 9.73 -3.03
CA SER A 55 -10.05 8.62 -2.62
C SER A 55 -9.32 7.28 -2.72
N MET A 56 -8.62 7.01 -3.82
CA MET A 56 -7.83 5.80 -4.01
C MET A 56 -6.74 5.68 -2.93
N GLN A 57 -6.01 6.77 -2.65
CA GLN A 57 -4.95 6.78 -1.64
C GLN A 57 -5.47 6.58 -0.21
N ASN A 58 -6.66 7.08 0.09
CA ASN A 58 -7.29 6.94 1.41
C ASN A 58 -7.97 5.58 1.60
N GLY A 59 -8.48 4.99 0.53
CA GLY A 59 -9.12 3.66 0.56
C GLY A 59 -8.13 2.49 0.57
N TYR A 60 -6.87 2.73 0.22
CA TYR A 60 -5.86 1.68 0.19
C TYR A 60 -5.36 1.34 1.60
N LYS A 61 -5.53 0.07 1.99
CA LYS A 61 -4.96 -0.47 3.22
C LYS A 61 -3.64 -1.18 2.90
N GLU A 62 -2.58 -0.76 3.55
CA GLU A 62 -1.24 -1.29 3.36
C GLU A 62 -0.96 -2.45 4.31
N SER A 63 -0.37 -3.54 3.81
CA SER A 63 0.30 -4.54 4.64
C SER A 63 1.75 -4.11 4.87
N TYR A 64 2.07 -3.73 6.10
CA TYR A 64 3.44 -3.32 6.44
C TYR A 64 4.33 -4.50 6.84
N SER A 65 3.75 -5.69 6.97
CA SER A 65 4.49 -6.93 7.29
C SER A 65 5.32 -7.41 6.11
N ASP A 66 4.90 -7.07 4.88
CA ASP A 66 5.64 -7.32 3.65
C ASP A 66 6.41 -6.09 3.16
N MET A 67 7.21 -6.26 2.10
CA MET A 67 7.79 -5.14 1.39
C MET A 67 6.68 -4.36 0.68
N ILE A 68 6.51 -3.08 1.07
CA ILE A 68 5.46 -2.27 0.48
C ILE A 68 5.74 -1.90 -0.98
N LEU A 69 4.70 -1.73 -1.76
CA LEU A 69 4.80 -1.19 -3.12
C LEU A 69 5.10 0.31 -3.09
N MET A 70 5.83 0.82 -4.06
CA MET A 70 6.13 2.26 -4.14
C MET A 70 4.85 3.10 -4.27
N TYR A 71 3.85 2.60 -5.00
CA TYR A 71 2.56 3.26 -5.22
C TYR A 71 1.38 2.31 -4.96
N PRO A 72 0.27 2.79 -4.36
CA PRO A 72 -0.93 1.98 -4.15
C PRO A 72 -1.55 1.41 -5.42
N ILE A 73 -1.39 2.08 -6.56
CA ILE A 73 -1.90 1.62 -7.86
C ILE A 73 -1.31 0.27 -8.28
N SER A 74 -0.08 -0.01 -7.88
CA SER A 74 0.61 -1.27 -8.22
C SER A 74 0.00 -2.50 -7.53
N ALA A 75 -0.92 -2.32 -6.57
CA ALA A 75 -1.70 -3.39 -5.96
C ALA A 75 -2.99 -3.73 -6.75
N GLN A 76 -3.31 -2.97 -7.80
CA GLN A 76 -4.49 -3.24 -8.63
C GLN A 76 -4.26 -4.44 -9.57
N PRO A 77 -5.32 -5.19 -9.93
CA PRO A 77 -5.21 -6.27 -10.91
C PRO A 77 -4.61 -5.79 -12.22
N LYS A 78 -3.66 -6.56 -12.76
CA LYS A 78 -2.93 -6.23 -14.00
C LYS A 78 -3.75 -6.51 -15.27
N ASP A 79 -4.69 -7.42 -15.18
CA ASP A 79 -5.56 -7.98 -16.22
C ASP A 79 -7.01 -7.53 -16.09
N LYS A 80 -7.23 -6.27 -15.74
CA LYS A 80 -8.56 -5.72 -15.57
C LYS A 80 -9.41 -5.90 -16.83
N GLN A 81 -10.46 -6.73 -16.74
CA GLN A 81 -11.33 -7.06 -17.86
C GLN A 81 -12.41 -6.02 -18.14
N THR A 82 -12.76 -5.18 -17.17
CA THR A 82 -13.77 -4.13 -17.31
C THR A 82 -13.12 -2.77 -17.50
N ALA A 83 -13.39 -2.13 -18.64
CA ALA A 83 -12.95 -0.75 -18.88
C ALA A 83 -13.66 0.23 -17.92
N GLY A 84 -12.97 1.33 -17.62
CA GLY A 84 -13.52 2.40 -16.81
C GLY A 84 -13.19 2.32 -15.32
N GLY A 85 -13.52 3.40 -14.59
CA GLY A 85 -13.25 3.48 -13.15
C GLY A 85 -13.40 4.90 -12.59
N PRO A 86 -12.87 5.16 -11.40
CA PRO A 86 -13.02 6.45 -10.71
C PRO A 86 -12.52 7.66 -11.48
N PHE A 87 -11.63 7.45 -12.46
CA PHE A 87 -10.99 8.51 -13.26
C PHE A 87 -11.70 8.77 -14.60
N ASP A 88 -12.84 8.12 -14.90
CA ASP A 88 -13.57 8.25 -16.18
C ASP A 88 -13.99 9.66 -16.49
N ARG A 89 -14.37 10.44 -15.47
CA ARG A 89 -14.73 11.84 -15.66
C ARG A 89 -13.56 12.69 -16.13
N ALA A 90 -12.33 12.40 -15.70
CA ALA A 90 -11.14 13.07 -16.19
C ALA A 90 -10.85 12.68 -17.65
N ILE A 91 -11.06 11.41 -18.02
CA ILE A 91 -10.95 10.92 -19.41
C ILE A 91 -11.98 11.60 -20.29
N GLU A 92 -13.24 11.65 -19.87
CA GLU A 92 -14.33 12.33 -20.59
C GLU A 92 -14.01 13.81 -20.86
N LYS A 93 -13.58 14.55 -19.82
CA LYS A 93 -13.19 15.96 -19.97
C LYS A 93 -12.00 16.15 -20.87
N SER A 94 -10.98 15.27 -20.78
CA SER A 94 -9.82 15.29 -21.69
C SER A 94 -10.26 15.08 -23.14
N ASN A 95 -11.07 14.06 -23.40
CA ASN A 95 -11.64 13.79 -24.73
C ASN A 95 -12.46 14.98 -25.26
N LYS A 96 -13.30 15.60 -24.40
CA LYS A 96 -14.08 16.79 -24.75
C LYS A 96 -13.16 17.95 -25.15
N ALA A 97 -12.07 18.19 -24.40
CA ALA A 97 -11.13 19.25 -24.73
C ALA A 97 -10.45 19.00 -26.08
N ILE A 98 -9.99 17.77 -26.32
CA ILE A 98 -9.34 17.34 -27.56
C ILE A 98 -10.31 17.49 -28.74
N LYS A 99 -11.53 16.99 -28.61
CA LYS A 99 -12.53 17.03 -29.70
C LYS A 99 -12.94 18.46 -30.07
N LEU A 100 -13.12 19.35 -29.08
CA LEU A 100 -13.65 20.69 -29.31
C LEU A 100 -12.61 21.78 -29.59
N HIS A 101 -11.37 21.57 -29.14
CA HIS A 101 -10.36 22.63 -29.13
C HIS A 101 -9.04 22.27 -29.86
N SER A 102 -8.98 21.13 -30.56
CA SER A 102 -7.84 20.79 -31.42
C SER A 102 -7.78 21.68 -32.64
N ILE A 103 -6.61 22.25 -32.91
CA ILE A 103 -6.32 23.09 -34.07
C ILE A 103 -5.28 22.38 -34.94
N LYS A 104 -5.74 21.61 -35.92
CA LYS A 104 -4.89 20.85 -36.84
C LYS A 104 -4.51 21.62 -38.11
N THR A 105 -5.23 22.70 -38.40
CA THR A 105 -4.98 23.54 -39.60
C THR A 105 -3.62 24.22 -39.48
N LYS A 106 -2.78 24.04 -40.50
CA LYS A 106 -1.44 24.65 -40.56
C LYS A 106 -1.54 26.18 -40.64
N PRO A 107 -0.64 26.91 -39.96
CA PRO A 107 -0.61 28.36 -40.07
C PRO A 107 -0.13 28.82 -41.44
N PRO A 108 -0.44 30.06 -41.87
CA PRO A 108 0.09 30.64 -43.11
C PRO A 108 1.62 30.58 -43.16
N LYS A 109 2.18 30.16 -44.26
CA LYS A 109 3.61 30.11 -44.49
C LYS A 109 4.16 31.51 -44.63
N LYS A 110 5.21 31.84 -43.90
CA LYS A 110 5.95 33.12 -44.08
C LYS A 110 6.96 33.00 -45.22
N PRO A 111 7.28 34.09 -45.92
CA PRO A 111 8.40 34.11 -46.87
C PRO A 111 9.68 33.57 -46.21
N GLY A 112 10.42 32.70 -46.88
CA GLY A 112 11.66 32.13 -46.37
C GLY A 112 11.52 31.09 -45.24
N TRP A 113 10.32 30.62 -44.91
CA TRP A 113 10.07 29.68 -43.81
C TRP A 113 10.89 28.38 -43.89
N ARG A 114 11.27 27.93 -45.11
CA ARG A 114 12.09 26.73 -45.30
C ARG A 114 13.52 26.88 -44.79
N ASN A 115 14.04 28.10 -44.78
CA ASN A 115 15.41 28.42 -44.36
C ASN A 115 15.49 28.71 -42.86
N ASP A 116 14.34 28.94 -42.20
CA ASP A 116 14.27 29.15 -40.74
C ASP A 116 13.89 27.82 -40.02
N PRO A 117 14.82 27.22 -39.24
CA PRO A 117 14.55 25.97 -38.52
C PRO A 117 13.32 26.06 -37.58
N LYS A 118 13.10 27.21 -36.94
CA LYS A 118 11.97 27.43 -36.05
C LYS A 118 10.64 27.45 -36.83
N GLN A 119 10.63 28.08 -38.00
CA GLN A 119 9.41 28.10 -38.84
C GLN A 119 9.13 26.72 -39.47
N ARG A 120 10.15 25.95 -39.80
CA ARG A 120 9.98 24.56 -40.25
C ARG A 120 9.34 23.71 -39.14
N ALA A 121 9.95 23.67 -37.97
CA ALA A 121 9.42 22.95 -36.85
C ALA A 121 7.99 23.38 -36.48
N TRP A 122 7.68 24.69 -36.60
CA TRP A 122 6.31 25.19 -36.42
C TRP A 122 5.33 24.67 -37.49
N GLN A 123 5.74 24.56 -38.73
CA GLN A 123 4.91 24.07 -39.83
C GLN A 123 4.74 22.55 -39.83
N GLU A 124 5.65 21.83 -39.18
CA GLU A 124 5.62 20.37 -39.07
C GLU A 124 4.73 19.87 -37.95
N GLN A 125 4.34 20.76 -37.01
CA GLN A 125 3.45 20.39 -35.89
C GLN A 125 2.10 19.90 -36.41
N GLU A 126 1.54 18.92 -35.66
CA GLU A 126 0.21 18.35 -35.91
C GLU A 126 -0.89 19.00 -35.07
N GLU A 127 -0.51 19.70 -33.99
CA GLU A 127 -1.43 20.38 -33.07
C GLU A 127 -0.92 21.77 -32.72
N TYR A 128 -1.77 22.78 -32.88
CA TYR A 128 -1.43 24.19 -32.66
C TYR A 128 -2.09 24.81 -31.43
N ASN A 129 -3.01 24.09 -30.73
CA ASN A 129 -3.45 24.50 -29.41
C ASN A 129 -2.38 24.14 -28.37
N PRO A 130 -1.68 25.12 -27.78
CA PRO A 130 -0.51 24.86 -26.94
C PRO A 130 -0.87 24.17 -25.62
N PHE A 131 -2.14 24.14 -25.24
CA PHE A 131 -2.59 23.56 -23.98
C PHE A 131 -3.00 22.08 -24.10
N LEU A 132 -3.39 21.61 -25.29
CA LEU A 132 -3.94 20.25 -25.46
C LEU A 132 -3.00 19.13 -25.04
N LYS A 133 -1.68 19.32 -25.12
CA LYS A 133 -0.71 18.37 -24.60
C LYS A 133 -0.98 17.99 -23.12
N LYS A 134 -1.44 18.94 -22.29
CA LYS A 134 -1.83 18.67 -20.89
C LYS A 134 -3.10 17.86 -20.77
N CYS A 135 -4.06 18.04 -21.67
CA CYS A 135 -5.28 17.22 -21.72
C CYS A 135 -4.97 15.78 -22.11
N TRP A 136 -4.10 15.57 -23.10
CA TRP A 136 -3.63 14.26 -23.53
C TRP A 136 -2.88 13.53 -22.40
N LEU A 137 -1.95 14.22 -21.72
CA LEU A 137 -1.22 13.66 -20.57
C LEU A 137 -2.18 13.28 -19.44
N MET A 138 -3.15 14.15 -19.10
CA MET A 138 -4.16 13.84 -18.07
C MET A 138 -5.01 12.63 -18.46
N MET A 139 -5.36 12.47 -19.73
CA MET A 139 -6.10 11.30 -20.21
C MET A 139 -5.32 10.01 -20.00
N GLY A 140 -4.05 9.97 -20.43
CA GLY A 140 -3.19 8.80 -20.21
C GLY A 140 -2.97 8.50 -18.74
N GLN A 141 -2.78 9.52 -17.91
CA GLN A 141 -2.66 9.37 -16.45
C GLN A 141 -3.96 8.83 -15.83
N ALA A 142 -5.12 9.30 -16.27
CA ALA A 142 -6.42 8.83 -15.79
C ALA A 142 -6.66 7.35 -16.17
N GLN A 143 -6.30 6.96 -17.40
CA GLN A 143 -6.33 5.55 -17.82
C GLN A 143 -5.39 4.70 -16.98
N PHE A 144 -4.17 5.17 -16.73
CA PHE A 144 -3.20 4.50 -15.85
C PHE A 144 -3.77 4.26 -14.43
N TYR A 145 -4.36 5.29 -13.82
CA TYR A 145 -4.94 5.15 -12.47
C TYR A 145 -6.28 4.39 -12.43
N ASN A 146 -6.92 4.18 -13.57
CA ASN A 146 -8.00 3.20 -13.72
C ASN A 146 -7.48 1.76 -13.85
N ALA A 147 -6.19 1.53 -13.80
CA ALA A 147 -5.50 0.27 -14.11
C ALA A 147 -5.68 -0.20 -15.58
N ASP A 148 -6.06 0.68 -16.50
CA ASP A 148 -6.13 0.41 -17.92
C ASP A 148 -4.74 0.63 -18.56
N PHE A 149 -3.73 -0.12 -18.10
CA PHE A 149 -2.31 0.13 -18.40
C PHE A 149 -1.99 0.01 -19.91
N LEU A 150 -2.62 -0.94 -20.59
CA LEU A 150 -2.42 -1.11 -22.04
C LEU A 150 -2.94 0.10 -22.82
N GLN A 151 -4.16 0.56 -22.51
CA GLN A 151 -4.76 1.73 -23.14
C GLN A 151 -3.97 3.01 -22.82
N ALA A 152 -3.51 3.15 -21.56
CA ALA A 152 -2.65 4.24 -21.12
C ALA A 152 -1.33 4.26 -21.92
N SER A 153 -0.67 3.10 -22.08
CA SER A 153 0.58 2.99 -22.84
C SER A 153 0.41 3.40 -24.31
N ALA A 154 -0.71 3.00 -24.94
CA ALA A 154 -1.06 3.41 -26.30
C ALA A 154 -1.25 4.93 -26.39
N THR A 155 -1.95 5.53 -25.41
CA THR A 155 -2.14 6.99 -25.32
C THR A 155 -0.80 7.72 -25.18
N PHE A 156 0.10 7.26 -24.31
CA PHE A 156 1.42 7.86 -24.15
C PHE A 156 2.32 7.68 -25.37
N SER A 157 2.24 6.53 -26.04
CA SER A 157 2.91 6.32 -27.33
C SER A 157 2.42 7.29 -28.41
N TYR A 158 1.11 7.52 -28.47
CA TYR A 158 0.53 8.53 -29.37
C TYR A 158 1.06 9.94 -29.04
N ILE A 159 1.07 10.34 -27.76
CA ILE A 159 1.59 11.64 -27.32
C ILE A 159 3.04 11.83 -27.77
N ALA A 160 3.89 10.83 -27.53
CA ALA A 160 5.31 10.91 -27.89
C ALA A 160 5.55 11.10 -29.39
N ARG A 161 4.71 10.51 -30.26
CA ARG A 161 4.76 10.71 -31.71
C ARG A 161 4.17 12.04 -32.16
N HIS A 162 2.99 12.38 -31.60
CA HIS A 162 2.24 13.57 -32.00
C HIS A 162 2.91 14.88 -31.59
N TYR A 163 3.65 14.87 -30.48
CA TYR A 163 4.39 16.02 -29.94
C TYR A 163 5.91 15.84 -30.08
N ALA A 164 6.38 15.16 -31.12
CA ALA A 164 7.81 14.86 -31.35
C ALA A 164 8.73 16.10 -31.34
N HIS A 165 8.18 17.30 -31.59
CA HIS A 165 8.89 18.59 -31.55
C HIS A 165 9.10 19.12 -30.11
N ASP A 166 8.48 18.52 -29.10
CA ASP A 166 8.55 18.96 -27.68
C ASP A 166 9.22 17.87 -26.85
N GLU A 167 10.55 17.94 -26.74
CA GLU A 167 11.37 16.93 -26.04
C GLU A 167 10.93 16.68 -24.60
N GLU A 168 10.47 17.72 -23.87
CA GLU A 168 9.99 17.59 -22.50
C GLU A 168 8.70 16.74 -22.44
N VAL A 169 7.78 16.95 -23.36
CA VAL A 169 6.53 16.20 -23.44
C VAL A 169 6.79 14.76 -23.91
N VAL A 170 7.69 14.58 -24.86
CA VAL A 170 8.10 13.24 -25.31
C VAL A 170 8.70 12.44 -24.16
N ALA A 171 9.64 13.05 -23.41
CA ALA A 171 10.24 12.40 -22.25
C ALA A 171 9.19 12.07 -21.17
N GLU A 172 8.28 13.00 -20.82
CA GLU A 172 7.19 12.77 -19.88
C GLU A 172 6.29 11.61 -20.33
N ALA A 173 5.90 11.57 -21.60
CA ALA A 173 5.06 10.51 -22.16
C ALA A 173 5.78 9.15 -22.15
N ARG A 174 7.05 9.10 -22.53
CA ARG A 174 7.85 7.87 -22.50
C ARG A 174 8.03 7.34 -21.07
N LEU A 175 8.25 8.21 -20.09
CA LEU A 175 8.33 7.82 -18.69
C LEU A 175 7.01 7.22 -18.18
N TRP A 176 5.88 7.81 -18.55
CA TRP A 176 4.58 7.22 -18.23
C TRP A 176 4.33 5.89 -18.95
N GLN A 177 4.80 5.76 -20.21
CA GLN A 177 4.72 4.51 -20.95
C GLN A 177 5.55 3.40 -20.28
N ALA A 178 6.78 3.71 -19.83
CA ALA A 178 7.61 2.78 -19.08
C ALA A 178 6.94 2.35 -17.76
N ARG A 179 6.26 3.27 -17.07
CA ARG A 179 5.45 2.91 -15.87
C ARG A 179 4.33 1.94 -16.22
N CYS A 180 3.60 2.15 -17.33
CA CYS A 180 2.56 1.22 -17.76
C CYS A 180 3.13 -0.18 -17.97
N TYR A 181 4.26 -0.30 -18.63
CA TYR A 181 4.92 -1.58 -18.88
C TYR A 181 5.41 -2.22 -17.56
N SER A 182 5.97 -1.44 -16.64
CA SER A 182 6.36 -1.94 -15.31
C SER A 182 5.18 -2.45 -14.48
N GLU A 183 3.96 -1.87 -14.64
CA GLU A 183 2.76 -2.37 -13.96
C GLU A 183 2.24 -3.68 -14.58
N MET A 184 2.53 -3.93 -15.87
CA MET A 184 2.17 -5.17 -16.57
C MET A 184 3.25 -6.25 -16.49
N ASP A 185 4.34 -6.03 -15.73
CA ASP A 185 5.55 -6.87 -15.67
C ASP A 185 6.27 -7.02 -17.02
N TRP A 186 6.05 -6.12 -17.94
CA TRP A 186 6.77 -6.03 -19.21
C TRP A 186 8.09 -5.28 -19.01
N PHE A 187 8.96 -5.92 -18.23
CA PHE A 187 10.20 -5.27 -17.75
C PHE A 187 11.19 -4.98 -18.89
N TYR A 188 11.23 -5.83 -19.92
CA TYR A 188 12.09 -5.61 -21.08
C TYR A 188 11.71 -4.34 -21.85
N GLU A 189 10.41 -4.15 -22.13
CA GLU A 189 9.90 -2.98 -22.82
C GLU A 189 10.07 -1.70 -22.00
N ALA A 190 9.92 -1.81 -20.66
CA ALA A 190 10.16 -0.69 -19.76
C ALA A 190 11.64 -0.27 -19.77
N GLU A 191 12.56 -1.25 -19.70
CA GLU A 191 14.00 -1.04 -19.72
C GLU A 191 14.46 -0.41 -21.04
N ASP A 192 13.97 -0.90 -22.19
CA ASP A 192 14.29 -0.34 -23.51
C ASP A 192 13.96 1.16 -23.61
N ILE A 193 12.77 1.55 -23.12
CA ILE A 193 12.39 2.96 -23.08
C ILE A 193 13.29 3.77 -22.16
N LEU A 194 13.55 3.27 -20.94
CA LEU A 194 14.35 3.97 -19.93
C LEU A 194 15.81 4.09 -20.37
N GLY A 195 16.36 3.04 -20.98
CA GLY A 195 17.71 3.03 -21.55
C GLY A 195 17.86 4.01 -22.71
N LYS A 196 16.89 4.03 -23.64
CA LYS A 196 16.87 5.00 -24.76
C LYS A 196 16.79 6.44 -24.27
N LEU A 197 15.97 6.72 -23.25
CA LEU A 197 15.91 8.06 -22.65
C LEU A 197 17.24 8.46 -22.02
N ASN A 198 17.90 7.56 -21.32
CA ASN A 198 19.20 7.82 -20.72
C ASN A 198 20.28 8.09 -21.77
N THR A 199 20.34 7.27 -22.82
CA THR A 199 21.32 7.39 -23.91
C THR A 199 21.13 8.69 -24.73
N ASN A 200 19.88 9.05 -25.02
CA ASN A 200 19.56 10.24 -25.85
C ASN A 200 19.63 11.57 -25.06
N GLY A 201 19.82 11.49 -23.75
CA GLY A 201 19.82 12.63 -22.84
C GLY A 201 18.42 13.00 -22.37
N ILE A 202 18.27 13.13 -21.04
CA ILE A 202 16.99 13.43 -20.39
C ILE A 202 16.86 14.95 -20.23
N PRO A 203 15.77 15.57 -20.70
CA PRO A 203 15.53 16.99 -20.47
C PRO A 203 15.58 17.33 -18.96
N ARG A 204 16.23 18.45 -18.62
CA ARG A 204 16.47 18.83 -17.22
C ARG A 204 15.22 18.80 -16.34
N LYS A 205 14.06 19.16 -16.90
CA LYS A 205 12.77 19.13 -16.17
C LYS A 205 12.28 17.72 -15.85
N ASN A 206 12.70 16.72 -16.62
CA ASN A 206 12.26 15.33 -16.49
C ASN A 206 13.22 14.46 -15.66
N LEU A 207 14.40 14.98 -15.25
CA LEU A 207 15.40 14.22 -14.51
C LEU A 207 14.85 13.59 -13.22
N ASN A 208 14.10 14.36 -12.44
CA ASN A 208 13.50 13.87 -11.19
C ASN A 208 12.42 12.83 -11.46
N GLN A 209 11.63 13.01 -12.51
CA GLN A 209 10.61 12.05 -12.92
C GLN A 209 11.26 10.76 -13.41
N TYR A 210 12.33 10.85 -14.19
CA TYR A 210 13.11 9.70 -14.63
C TYR A 210 13.64 8.91 -13.42
N ALA A 211 14.31 9.57 -12.47
CA ALA A 211 14.81 8.90 -11.28
C ALA A 211 13.69 8.18 -10.50
N THR A 212 12.51 8.80 -10.42
CA THR A 212 11.36 8.22 -9.73
C THR A 212 10.82 6.98 -10.45
N VAL A 213 10.68 7.06 -11.78
CA VAL A 213 10.16 5.94 -12.61
C VAL A 213 11.17 4.80 -12.64
N TYR A 214 12.46 5.13 -12.76
CA TYR A 214 13.51 4.12 -12.81
C TYR A 214 13.67 3.41 -11.46
N ALA A 215 13.56 4.13 -10.35
CA ALA A 215 13.55 3.53 -9.01
C ALA A 215 12.36 2.55 -8.82
N ASP A 216 11.15 2.93 -9.28
CA ASP A 216 9.97 2.05 -9.21
C ASP A 216 10.14 0.79 -10.08
N TYR A 217 10.66 0.96 -11.30
CA TYR A 217 11.01 -0.15 -12.20
C TYR A 217 12.00 -1.12 -11.56
N LEU A 218 13.12 -0.61 -11.03
CA LEU A 218 14.16 -1.44 -10.40
C LEU A 218 13.64 -2.20 -9.17
N VAL A 219 12.82 -1.55 -8.34
CA VAL A 219 12.19 -2.21 -7.18
C VAL A 219 11.25 -3.33 -7.60
N LYS A 220 10.42 -3.13 -8.63
CA LYS A 220 9.53 -4.17 -9.16
C LYS A 220 10.30 -5.33 -9.79
N ASN A 221 11.41 -5.03 -10.44
CA ASN A 221 12.33 -6.03 -10.99
C ASN A 221 13.30 -6.63 -9.95
N LYS A 222 13.10 -6.32 -8.65
CA LYS A 222 13.91 -6.80 -7.51
C LYS A 222 15.40 -6.45 -7.58
N GLN A 223 15.77 -5.44 -8.37
CA GLN A 223 17.14 -4.91 -8.49
C GLN A 223 17.37 -3.81 -7.44
N TYR A 224 17.32 -4.20 -6.16
CA TYR A 224 17.29 -3.27 -5.04
C TYR A 224 18.56 -2.44 -4.88
N GLU A 225 19.73 -3.03 -5.15
CA GLU A 225 21.02 -2.34 -5.02
C GLU A 225 21.09 -1.15 -6.00
N GLU A 226 20.74 -1.39 -7.25
CA GLU A 226 20.70 -0.36 -8.28
C GLU A 226 19.60 0.69 -8.05
N ALA A 227 18.51 0.31 -7.40
CA ALA A 227 17.39 1.21 -7.10
C ALA A 227 17.77 2.33 -6.10
N VAL A 228 18.67 2.07 -5.15
CA VAL A 228 18.98 2.97 -4.03
C VAL A 228 19.35 4.40 -4.44
N PRO A 229 20.28 4.68 -5.39
CA PRO A 229 20.64 6.04 -5.78
C PRO A 229 19.48 6.80 -6.43
N TYR A 230 18.70 6.13 -7.26
CA TYR A 230 17.49 6.71 -7.88
C TYR A 230 16.40 6.97 -6.85
N PHE A 231 16.24 6.06 -5.88
CA PHE A 231 15.30 6.19 -4.78
C PHE A 231 15.60 7.42 -3.91
N LYS A 232 16.86 7.64 -3.57
CA LYS A 232 17.30 8.84 -2.82
C LYS A 232 16.95 10.14 -3.57
N THR A 233 17.16 10.16 -4.89
CA THR A 233 16.80 11.29 -5.74
C THR A 233 15.28 11.48 -5.80
N ALA A 234 14.51 10.40 -5.96
CA ALA A 234 13.05 10.40 -5.97
C ALA A 234 12.47 10.92 -4.64
N ILE A 235 12.97 10.46 -3.49
CA ILE A 235 12.56 10.94 -2.15
C ILE A 235 12.81 12.43 -2.00
N LYS A 236 13.96 12.94 -2.49
CA LYS A 236 14.31 14.36 -2.42
C LYS A 236 13.38 15.22 -3.30
N ALA A 237 12.97 14.69 -4.45
CA ALA A 237 12.12 15.38 -5.40
C ALA A 237 10.62 15.32 -5.04
N GLU A 238 10.19 14.32 -4.26
CA GLU A 238 8.78 14.11 -3.92
C GLU A 238 8.25 15.25 -3.04
N LYS A 239 7.19 15.91 -3.51
CA LYS A 239 6.57 17.06 -2.81
C LYS A 239 5.49 16.61 -1.82
N ASN A 240 4.79 15.52 -2.12
CA ASN A 240 3.77 14.99 -1.23
C ASN A 240 4.43 14.36 0.01
N ARG A 241 4.19 14.95 1.18
CA ARG A 241 4.78 14.50 2.45
C ARG A 241 4.43 13.03 2.76
N ARG A 242 3.17 12.61 2.52
CA ARG A 242 2.70 11.25 2.77
C ARG A 242 3.46 10.25 1.89
N GLN A 243 3.53 10.53 0.59
CA GLN A 243 4.26 9.69 -0.37
C GLN A 243 5.75 9.65 -0.09
N ARG A 244 6.37 10.78 0.23
CA ARG A 244 7.78 10.85 0.60
C ARG A 244 8.11 10.01 1.85
N THR A 245 7.22 10.02 2.85
CA THR A 245 7.40 9.23 4.07
C THR A 245 7.25 7.74 3.78
N ARG A 246 6.28 7.36 2.92
CA ARG A 246 6.10 6.01 2.42
C ARG A 246 7.35 5.51 1.67
N MET A 247 7.90 6.32 0.78
CA MET A 247 9.14 6.00 0.06
C MET A 247 10.33 5.82 1.02
N LYS A 248 10.43 6.60 2.08
CA LYS A 248 11.47 6.40 3.12
C LYS A 248 11.30 5.07 3.85
N TYR A 249 10.06 4.66 4.12
CA TYR A 249 9.80 3.37 4.74
C TYR A 249 10.24 2.23 3.82
N LEU A 250 9.86 2.27 2.54
CA LEU A 250 10.28 1.29 1.54
C LEU A 250 11.82 1.25 1.39
N LEU A 251 12.48 2.40 1.36
CA LEU A 251 13.94 2.43 1.33
C LEU A 251 14.56 1.81 2.60
N GLY A 252 13.92 1.98 3.76
CA GLY A 252 14.30 1.30 4.99
C GLY A 252 14.17 -0.23 4.89
N GLN A 253 13.10 -0.73 4.27
CA GLN A 253 12.91 -2.15 4.00
C GLN A 253 13.96 -2.70 3.01
N ILE A 254 14.28 -1.95 1.95
CA ILE A 254 15.33 -2.32 0.98
C ILE A 254 16.68 -2.42 1.68
N TYR A 255 17.05 -1.46 2.55
CA TYR A 255 18.28 -1.54 3.31
C TYR A 255 18.31 -2.72 4.29
N ALA A 256 17.17 -3.04 4.92
CA ALA A 256 17.07 -4.20 5.81
C ALA A 256 17.24 -5.51 5.05
N ASP A 257 16.68 -5.63 3.84
CA ASP A 257 16.82 -6.79 2.97
C ASP A 257 18.27 -6.99 2.50
N GLN A 258 19.01 -5.89 2.33
CA GLN A 258 20.46 -5.89 2.02
C GLN A 258 21.36 -6.02 3.27
N GLU A 259 20.81 -6.32 4.44
CA GLU A 259 21.52 -6.41 5.72
C GLU A 259 22.25 -5.11 6.13
N GLN A 260 21.92 -3.97 5.50
CA GLN A 260 22.43 -2.65 5.83
C GLN A 260 21.70 -2.04 7.03
N ASN A 261 21.71 -2.77 8.15
CA ASN A 261 20.88 -2.53 9.34
C ASN A 261 20.99 -1.09 9.89
N GLY A 262 22.18 -0.49 9.88
CA GLY A 262 22.40 0.89 10.33
C GLY A 262 21.64 1.93 9.49
N LEU A 263 21.63 1.77 8.15
CA LEU A 263 20.90 2.64 7.24
C LEU A 263 19.40 2.41 7.33
N ALA A 264 18.96 1.15 7.43
CA ALA A 264 17.57 0.79 7.65
C ALA A 264 17.03 1.44 8.94
N TYR A 265 17.75 1.32 10.05
CA TYR A 265 17.41 1.94 11.33
C TYR A 265 17.23 3.46 11.21
N GLN A 266 18.13 4.13 10.50
CA GLN A 266 18.04 5.57 10.26
C GLN A 266 16.81 5.93 9.42
N MET A 267 16.50 5.17 8.37
CA MET A 267 15.33 5.43 7.51
C MET A 267 14.03 5.26 8.29
N PHE A 268 13.85 4.17 9.03
CA PHE A 268 12.67 4.00 9.89
C PHE A 268 12.58 5.11 10.95
N GLY A 269 13.70 5.53 11.52
CA GLY A 269 13.76 6.68 12.44
C GLY A 269 13.31 8.00 11.80
N GLN A 270 13.63 8.22 10.52
CA GLN A 270 13.14 9.39 9.77
C GLN A 270 11.64 9.30 9.48
N VAL A 271 11.10 8.10 9.23
CA VAL A 271 9.66 7.87 9.08
C VAL A 271 8.93 8.26 10.36
N ILE A 272 9.37 7.75 11.51
CA ILE A 272 8.77 8.06 12.83
C ILE A 272 8.78 9.58 13.10
N LYS A 273 9.92 10.25 12.86
CA LYS A 273 10.05 11.71 13.05
C LYS A 273 9.18 12.54 12.10
N ALA A 274 8.76 11.96 10.97
CA ALA A 274 7.88 12.64 10.02
C ALA A 274 6.42 12.73 10.49
N ASN A 275 6.07 12.14 11.63
CA ASN A 275 4.71 12.09 12.17
C ASN A 275 3.70 11.61 11.12
N PRO A 276 3.81 10.37 10.63
CA PRO A 276 2.92 9.78 9.65
C PRO A 276 1.61 9.31 10.29
N PRO A 277 0.65 8.75 9.52
CA PRO A 277 -0.47 8.01 10.08
C PRO A 277 0.01 6.91 11.04
N TYR A 278 -0.84 6.59 12.03
CA TYR A 278 -0.47 5.71 13.15
C TYR A 278 0.05 4.35 12.69
N GLU A 279 -0.61 3.73 11.70
CA GLU A 279 -0.22 2.41 11.19
C GLU A 279 1.21 2.40 10.63
N LEU A 280 1.58 3.45 9.88
CA LEU A 280 2.94 3.56 9.33
C LEU A 280 3.98 3.90 10.41
N GLU A 281 3.61 4.72 11.42
CA GLU A 281 4.48 4.97 12.56
C GLU A 281 4.72 3.69 13.36
N PHE A 282 3.65 2.96 13.65
CA PHE A 282 3.68 1.69 14.37
C PHE A 282 4.58 0.69 13.62
N ALA A 283 4.32 0.46 12.33
CA ALA A 283 5.11 -0.44 11.50
C ALA A 283 6.59 -0.04 11.46
N ALA A 284 6.90 1.25 11.34
CA ALA A 284 8.28 1.73 11.35
C ALA A 284 8.98 1.45 12.69
N ARG A 285 8.26 1.53 13.82
CA ARG A 285 8.80 1.17 15.14
C ARG A 285 9.09 -0.32 15.25
N ILE A 286 8.18 -1.16 14.76
CA ILE A 286 8.37 -2.62 14.75
C ILE A 286 9.59 -2.99 13.88
N ARG A 287 9.62 -2.52 12.62
CA ARG A 287 10.75 -2.77 11.70
C ARG A 287 12.09 -2.26 12.23
N GLN A 288 12.07 -1.16 12.98
CA GLN A 288 13.29 -0.64 13.62
C GLN A 288 13.87 -1.61 14.66
N THR A 289 13.04 -2.47 15.26
CA THR A 289 13.52 -3.50 16.22
C THR A 289 14.17 -4.69 15.52
N GLU A 290 13.77 -5.01 14.30
CA GLU A 290 14.37 -6.10 13.50
C GLU A 290 15.82 -5.80 13.11
N VAL A 291 16.10 -4.53 12.84
CA VAL A 291 17.43 -4.02 12.44
C VAL A 291 18.18 -3.37 13.61
N PHE A 292 17.75 -3.65 14.85
CA PHE A 292 18.34 -3.07 16.03
C PHE A 292 19.70 -3.70 16.35
N THR A 293 20.77 -2.93 16.13
CA THR A 293 22.16 -3.38 16.35
C THR A 293 22.77 -2.81 17.64
N GLY A 294 22.02 -2.00 18.38
CA GLY A 294 22.52 -1.38 19.62
C GLY A 294 21.81 -0.06 19.94
N GLY A 295 22.06 0.46 21.14
CA GLY A 295 21.41 1.69 21.63
C GLY A 295 20.84 1.54 23.03
N ASN A 296 19.93 2.44 23.42
CA ASN A 296 19.32 2.38 24.74
C ASN A 296 18.23 1.28 24.80
N PHE A 297 18.66 0.03 25.02
CA PHE A 297 17.83 -1.16 25.14
C PHE A 297 16.63 -0.94 26.07
N GLN A 298 16.86 -0.44 27.29
CA GLN A 298 15.79 -0.26 28.26
C GLN A 298 14.73 0.74 27.82
N LYS A 299 15.13 1.77 27.07
CA LYS A 299 14.19 2.75 26.51
C LYS A 299 13.29 2.11 25.47
N VAL A 300 13.84 1.26 24.60
CA VAL A 300 13.07 0.54 23.57
C VAL A 300 12.12 -0.46 24.21
N VAL A 301 12.58 -1.26 25.15
CA VAL A 301 11.72 -2.21 25.89
C VAL A 301 10.57 -1.49 26.61
N LYS A 302 10.85 -0.42 27.36
CA LYS A 302 9.80 0.38 28.03
C LYS A 302 8.79 0.98 27.03
N MET A 303 9.25 1.41 25.87
CA MET A 303 8.37 1.91 24.81
C MET A 303 7.43 0.81 24.31
N LEU A 304 7.97 -0.35 23.94
CA LEU A 304 7.18 -1.49 23.46
C LEU A 304 6.21 -2.02 24.53
N GLN A 305 6.63 -2.08 25.78
CA GLN A 305 5.75 -2.47 26.90
C GLN A 305 4.58 -1.47 27.08
N ARG A 306 4.80 -0.17 26.85
CA ARG A 306 3.70 0.82 26.84
C ARG A 306 2.77 0.60 25.63
N MET A 307 3.33 0.25 24.47
CA MET A 307 2.54 -0.08 23.29
C MET A 307 1.68 -1.33 23.53
N ALA A 308 2.20 -2.35 24.21
CA ALA A 308 1.45 -3.56 24.57
C ALA A 308 0.28 -3.28 25.53
N LYS A 309 0.40 -2.28 26.39
CA LYS A 309 -0.65 -1.88 27.34
C LYS A 309 -1.70 -0.93 26.75
N SER A 310 -1.49 -0.44 25.55
CA SER A 310 -2.38 0.52 24.90
C SER A 310 -3.55 -0.18 24.21
N ASP A 311 -4.78 0.24 24.53
CA ASP A 311 -6.01 -0.30 23.91
C ASP A 311 -6.03 -0.16 22.38
N LYS A 312 -5.30 0.82 21.84
CA LYS A 312 -5.18 1.04 20.39
C LYS A 312 -4.46 -0.11 19.67
N ASN A 313 -3.70 -0.92 20.40
CA ASN A 313 -2.87 -1.98 19.85
C ASN A 313 -3.41 -3.37 20.16
N LYS A 314 -4.65 -3.50 20.63
CA LYS A 314 -5.22 -4.82 20.98
C LYS A 314 -5.15 -5.83 19.83
N ASP A 315 -5.37 -5.36 18.62
CA ASP A 315 -5.34 -6.18 17.40
C ASP A 315 -3.93 -6.33 16.78
N LEU A 316 -2.91 -5.72 17.41
CA LEU A 316 -1.53 -5.68 16.93
C LEU A 316 -0.55 -6.18 18.01
N LEU A 317 -1.05 -6.90 19.01
CA LEU A 317 -0.22 -7.38 20.12
C LEU A 317 0.82 -8.39 19.67
N ASP A 318 0.53 -9.22 18.69
CA ASP A 318 1.47 -10.12 18.04
C ASP A 318 2.71 -9.38 17.52
N GLN A 319 2.52 -8.28 16.80
CA GLN A 319 3.63 -7.46 16.29
C GLN A 319 4.41 -6.78 17.43
N VAL A 320 3.74 -6.33 18.50
CA VAL A 320 4.42 -5.71 19.65
C VAL A 320 5.28 -6.71 20.40
N TYR A 321 4.75 -7.91 20.65
CA TYR A 321 5.50 -8.97 21.32
C TYR A 321 6.59 -9.55 20.43
N TYR A 322 6.36 -9.64 19.12
CA TYR A 322 7.40 -9.92 18.15
C TYR A 322 8.57 -8.94 18.26
N ALA A 323 8.28 -7.64 18.31
CA ALA A 323 9.29 -6.61 18.45
C ALA A 323 10.06 -6.72 19.78
N LEU A 324 9.37 -7.03 20.89
CA LEU A 324 10.02 -7.31 22.18
C LEU A 324 10.96 -8.52 22.07
N GLY A 325 10.51 -9.60 21.45
CA GLY A 325 11.33 -10.77 21.16
C GLY A 325 12.61 -10.43 20.41
N ASN A 326 12.49 -9.64 19.32
CA ASN A 326 13.66 -9.18 18.53
C ASN A 326 14.65 -8.36 19.35
N VAL A 327 14.16 -7.46 20.21
CA VAL A 327 15.00 -6.62 21.06
C VAL A 327 15.74 -7.45 22.13
N TYR A 328 15.10 -8.45 22.73
CA TYR A 328 15.78 -9.38 23.64
C TYR A 328 16.78 -10.26 22.89
N LEU A 329 16.43 -10.77 21.72
CA LEU A 329 17.30 -11.60 20.89
C LEU A 329 18.56 -10.84 20.44
N SER A 330 18.48 -9.54 20.16
CA SER A 330 19.64 -8.70 19.83
C SER A 330 20.65 -8.56 20.98
N ARG A 331 20.27 -9.00 22.19
CA ARG A 331 21.12 -9.09 23.40
C ARG A 331 21.43 -10.53 23.79
N GLU A 332 21.17 -11.48 22.90
CA GLU A 332 21.37 -12.91 23.12
C GLU A 332 20.51 -13.47 24.29
N ASP A 333 19.56 -12.69 24.79
CA ASP A 333 18.60 -13.12 25.80
C ASP A 333 17.50 -13.98 25.15
N THR A 334 17.86 -15.20 24.80
CA THR A 334 16.96 -16.15 24.12
C THR A 334 15.78 -16.57 24.99
N VAL A 335 15.90 -16.54 26.32
CA VAL A 335 14.82 -16.94 27.24
C VAL A 335 13.69 -15.93 27.18
N ASN A 336 14.01 -14.65 27.36
CA ASN A 336 13.01 -13.58 27.25
C ASN A 336 12.52 -13.39 25.81
N ALA A 337 13.35 -13.65 24.79
CA ALA A 337 12.94 -13.64 23.40
C ALA A 337 11.84 -14.68 23.13
N ILE A 338 12.06 -15.94 23.49
CA ILE A 338 11.07 -17.03 23.37
C ILE A 338 9.77 -16.65 24.07
N LYS A 339 9.84 -16.25 25.36
CA LYS A 339 8.67 -15.85 26.13
C LYS A 339 7.83 -14.78 25.45
N ASN A 340 8.49 -13.77 24.83
CA ASN A 340 7.76 -12.72 24.13
C ASN A 340 7.16 -13.21 22.81
N TYR A 341 7.87 -14.05 22.04
CA TYR A 341 7.29 -14.61 20.82
C TYR A 341 6.11 -15.55 21.13
N GLU A 342 6.16 -16.33 22.21
CA GLU A 342 5.03 -17.14 22.70
C GLU A 342 3.81 -16.26 23.04
N LEU A 343 4.03 -15.14 23.75
CA LEU A 343 2.98 -14.15 24.01
C LEU A 343 2.44 -13.54 22.70
N GLY A 344 3.29 -13.34 21.69
CA GLY A 344 2.87 -12.87 20.36
C GLY A 344 1.91 -13.85 19.70
N VAL A 345 2.23 -15.14 19.73
CA VAL A 345 1.35 -16.19 19.18
C VAL A 345 0.05 -16.30 19.98
N GLU A 346 0.12 -16.26 21.31
CA GLU A 346 -1.04 -16.38 22.22
C GLU A 346 -2.02 -15.19 22.09
N LYS A 347 -1.48 -13.97 22.00
CA LYS A 347 -2.28 -12.72 21.96
C LYS A 347 -2.70 -12.31 20.56
N SER A 348 -2.29 -13.05 19.54
CA SER A 348 -2.72 -12.76 18.17
C SER A 348 -4.21 -13.00 18.00
N THR A 349 -4.91 -12.03 17.43
CA THR A 349 -6.35 -12.07 17.17
C THR A 349 -6.70 -12.68 15.82
N GLN A 350 -5.68 -12.86 14.93
CA GLN A 350 -5.86 -13.36 13.56
C GLN A 350 -4.80 -14.41 13.24
N ASN A 351 -5.19 -15.45 12.51
CA ASN A 351 -4.26 -16.42 11.93
C ASN A 351 -3.68 -15.86 10.62
N GLY A 352 -2.88 -14.81 10.73
CA GLY A 352 -2.29 -14.11 9.60
C GLY A 352 -0.76 -14.14 9.62
N LEU A 353 -0.17 -13.38 8.70
CA LEU A 353 1.28 -13.30 8.52
C LEU A 353 2.03 -12.91 9.80
N ASP A 354 1.52 -11.99 10.61
CA ASP A 354 2.20 -11.50 11.81
C ASP A 354 2.34 -12.60 12.88
N LYS A 355 1.30 -13.43 13.07
CA LYS A 355 1.36 -14.61 13.92
C LYS A 355 2.34 -15.65 13.38
N ALA A 356 2.28 -15.89 12.07
CA ALA A 356 3.17 -16.85 11.42
C ALA A 356 4.64 -16.44 11.55
N ILE A 357 4.98 -15.15 11.45
CA ILE A 357 6.34 -14.65 11.67
C ILE A 357 6.82 -14.94 13.12
N CYS A 358 5.96 -14.75 14.13
CA CYS A 358 6.28 -15.13 15.52
C CYS A 358 6.55 -16.63 15.61
N GLN A 359 5.70 -17.46 15.00
CA GLN A 359 5.85 -18.92 15.00
C GLN A 359 7.14 -19.35 14.28
N ILE A 360 7.51 -18.74 13.15
CA ILE A 360 8.77 -19.03 12.46
C ILE A 360 9.96 -18.74 13.39
N LYS A 361 9.96 -17.59 14.08
CA LYS A 361 11.03 -17.25 15.03
C LYS A 361 11.12 -18.21 16.21
N LEU A 362 9.97 -18.64 16.75
CA LEU A 362 9.91 -19.67 17.79
C LEU A 362 10.45 -21.01 17.28
N GLY A 363 10.00 -21.45 16.11
CA GLY A 363 10.46 -22.66 15.47
C GLY A 363 11.98 -22.66 15.29
N ASP A 364 12.55 -21.56 14.77
CA ASP A 364 13.99 -21.41 14.58
C ASP A 364 14.76 -21.49 15.92
N LEU A 365 14.27 -20.81 16.98
CA LEU A 365 14.92 -20.82 18.29
C LEU A 365 14.83 -22.18 18.98
N TYR A 366 13.69 -22.86 18.92
CA TYR A 366 13.52 -24.20 19.46
C TYR A 366 14.35 -25.22 18.66
N PHE A 367 14.41 -25.09 17.34
CA PHE A 367 15.25 -25.94 16.49
C PHE A 367 16.75 -25.79 16.84
N GLN A 368 17.22 -24.55 17.04
CA GLN A 368 18.61 -24.28 17.47
C GLN A 368 18.91 -24.89 18.85
N LYS A 369 17.92 -24.90 19.75
CA LYS A 369 18.00 -25.55 21.08
C LYS A 369 17.84 -27.08 21.02
N ARG A 370 17.60 -27.65 19.84
CA ARG A 370 17.29 -29.07 19.62
C ARG A 370 16.01 -29.55 20.32
N ASP A 371 15.12 -28.61 20.66
CA ASP A 371 13.79 -28.92 21.17
C ASP A 371 12.83 -29.08 19.97
N TYR A 372 12.97 -30.22 19.30
CA TYR A 372 12.24 -30.50 18.07
C TYR A 372 10.72 -30.65 18.30
N VAL A 373 10.35 -31.13 19.50
CA VAL A 373 8.95 -31.29 19.90
C VAL A 373 8.21 -29.93 19.91
N LYS A 374 8.89 -28.88 20.38
CA LYS A 374 8.32 -27.53 20.36
C LYS A 374 8.53 -26.81 19.02
N ALA A 375 9.57 -27.14 18.28
CA ALA A 375 9.84 -26.53 16.96
C ALA A 375 8.76 -26.90 15.93
N GLN A 376 8.38 -28.19 15.88
CA GLN A 376 7.43 -28.72 14.88
C GLN A 376 6.09 -27.97 14.86
N PRO A 377 5.32 -27.83 15.95
CA PRO A 377 4.02 -27.17 15.91
C PRO A 377 4.11 -25.69 15.54
N ASN A 378 5.24 -25.05 15.80
CA ASN A 378 5.46 -23.68 15.40
C ASN A 378 5.68 -23.57 13.88
N PHE A 379 6.50 -24.42 13.26
CA PHE A 379 6.66 -24.40 11.80
C PHE A 379 5.38 -24.82 11.07
N SER A 380 4.70 -25.86 11.54
CA SER A 380 3.43 -26.34 10.98
C SER A 380 2.33 -25.27 11.09
N GLY A 381 2.21 -24.61 12.25
CA GLY A 381 1.26 -23.53 12.47
C GLY A 381 1.53 -22.31 11.58
N ALA A 382 2.81 -21.98 11.36
CA ALA A 382 3.19 -20.85 10.52
C ALA A 382 2.76 -21.01 9.06
N LEU A 383 2.72 -22.23 8.52
CA LEU A 383 2.31 -22.51 7.12
C LEU A 383 0.88 -22.06 6.83
N SER A 384 0.01 -22.02 7.83
CA SER A 384 -1.37 -21.57 7.67
C SER A 384 -1.48 -20.04 7.48
N GLY A 385 -0.47 -19.29 7.91
CA GLY A 385 -0.44 -17.82 7.88
C GLY A 385 0.45 -17.21 6.79
N ILE A 386 1.22 -18.01 6.05
CA ILE A 386 2.11 -17.54 4.97
C ILE A 386 1.66 -18.06 3.61
N GLN A 387 1.83 -17.23 2.57
CA GLN A 387 1.56 -17.61 1.18
C GLN A 387 2.81 -18.23 0.55
N LYS A 388 2.64 -18.96 -0.58
CA LYS A 388 3.74 -19.63 -1.29
C LYS A 388 4.84 -18.66 -1.77
N GLU A 389 4.47 -17.43 -2.03
CA GLU A 389 5.34 -16.33 -2.46
C GLU A 389 6.18 -15.73 -1.32
N TYR A 390 5.88 -16.10 -0.07
CA TYR A 390 6.65 -15.63 1.08
C TYR A 390 8.07 -16.20 1.05
N LYS A 391 9.06 -15.33 1.28
CA LYS A 391 10.49 -15.65 1.11
C LYS A 391 10.98 -16.92 1.83
N ASP A 392 10.41 -17.20 3.01
CA ASP A 392 10.80 -18.36 3.84
C ASP A 392 9.88 -19.58 3.66
N TYR A 393 8.87 -19.51 2.78
CA TYR A 393 7.86 -20.57 2.63
C TYR A 393 8.48 -21.94 2.36
N GLU A 394 9.40 -22.04 1.38
CA GLU A 394 10.01 -23.32 1.02
C GLU A 394 10.84 -23.92 2.18
N ARG A 395 11.58 -23.05 2.89
CA ARG A 395 12.38 -23.45 4.05
C ARG A 395 11.50 -23.98 5.16
N VAL A 396 10.46 -23.23 5.52
CA VAL A 396 9.52 -23.58 6.60
C VAL A 396 8.76 -24.85 6.25
N SER A 397 8.29 -24.98 5.01
CA SER A 397 7.58 -26.18 4.55
C SER A 397 8.43 -27.44 4.61
N LYS A 398 9.70 -27.36 4.16
CA LYS A 398 10.64 -28.47 4.24
C LYS A 398 10.96 -28.85 5.70
N LEU A 399 11.20 -27.85 6.57
CA LEU A 399 11.47 -28.11 7.99
C LEU A 399 10.26 -28.72 8.70
N SER A 400 9.05 -28.22 8.44
CA SER A 400 7.83 -28.80 8.99
C SER A 400 7.69 -30.29 8.61
N ALA A 401 7.84 -30.64 7.33
CA ALA A 401 7.72 -32.02 6.86
C ALA A 401 8.78 -32.95 7.49
N ILE A 402 10.02 -32.48 7.60
CA ILE A 402 11.09 -33.29 8.24
C ILE A 402 10.81 -33.46 9.73
N LEU A 403 10.34 -32.40 10.41
CA LEU A 403 10.06 -32.46 11.84
C LEU A 403 8.82 -33.31 12.15
N ASP A 404 7.82 -33.37 11.27
CA ASP A 404 6.65 -34.24 11.42
C ASP A 404 7.05 -35.72 11.55
N GLU A 405 8.06 -36.16 10.79
CA GLU A 405 8.62 -37.51 10.91
C GLU A 405 9.55 -37.68 12.11
N LEU A 406 10.43 -36.69 12.34
CA LEU A 406 11.46 -36.76 13.40
C LEU A 406 10.86 -36.75 14.79
N VAL A 407 9.84 -35.93 15.04
CA VAL A 407 9.25 -35.74 16.39
C VAL A 407 8.68 -37.03 16.94
N VAL A 408 8.08 -37.86 16.10
CA VAL A 408 7.54 -39.18 16.52
C VAL A 408 8.65 -40.05 17.15
N HIS A 409 9.83 -40.06 16.55
CA HIS A 409 10.97 -40.81 17.06
C HIS A 409 11.58 -40.17 18.30
N VAL A 410 11.66 -38.85 18.34
CA VAL A 410 12.16 -38.11 19.50
C VAL A 410 11.27 -38.30 20.73
N GLU A 411 9.96 -38.23 20.56
CA GLU A 411 8.99 -38.47 21.62
C GLU A 411 9.06 -39.92 22.12
N ALA A 412 9.20 -40.88 21.20
CA ALA A 412 9.39 -42.28 21.56
C ALA A 412 10.66 -42.50 22.41
N VAL A 413 11.77 -41.85 22.05
CA VAL A 413 13.02 -41.90 22.84
C VAL A 413 12.82 -41.26 24.21
N HIS A 414 12.23 -40.06 24.26
CA HIS A 414 11.95 -39.39 25.54
C HIS A 414 11.04 -40.21 26.47
N LEU A 415 10.02 -40.86 25.88
CA LEU A 415 9.15 -41.75 26.63
C LEU A 415 9.91 -42.93 27.19
N GLN A 416 10.76 -43.60 26.36
CA GLN A 416 11.56 -44.73 26.81
C GLN A 416 12.59 -44.33 27.89
N ASP A 417 13.26 -43.21 27.75
CA ASP A 417 14.20 -42.69 28.75
C ASP A 417 13.48 -42.35 30.07
N SER A 418 12.29 -41.76 30.00
CA SER A 418 11.46 -41.45 31.16
C SER A 418 11.03 -42.73 31.88
N LEU A 419 10.55 -43.75 31.11
CA LEU A 419 10.16 -45.05 31.67
C LEU A 419 11.34 -45.78 32.30
N GLN A 420 12.51 -45.78 31.64
CA GLN A 420 13.70 -46.38 32.20
C GLN A 420 14.19 -45.65 33.48
N THR A 421 14.07 -44.34 33.53
CA THR A 421 14.39 -43.54 34.69
C THR A 421 13.45 -43.86 35.86
N LEU A 422 12.13 -43.90 35.59
CA LEU A 422 11.12 -44.32 36.59
C LEU A 422 11.34 -45.74 37.08
N ALA A 423 11.73 -46.69 36.19
CA ALA A 423 12.00 -48.07 36.57
C ALA A 423 13.21 -48.21 37.50
N LYS A 424 14.21 -47.33 37.39
CA LYS A 424 15.42 -47.32 38.25
C LYS A 424 15.24 -46.55 39.55
N MET A 425 14.15 -45.79 39.71
CA MET A 425 13.88 -45.01 40.93
C MET A 425 13.42 -45.92 42.09
N PRO A 426 13.76 -45.59 43.35
CA PRO A 426 13.15 -46.18 44.52
C PRO A 426 11.63 -46.04 44.50
N GLU A 427 10.91 -47.03 45.06
CA GLU A 427 9.44 -47.09 45.00
C GLU A 427 8.76 -45.82 45.53
N ALA A 428 9.24 -45.28 46.64
CA ALA A 428 8.68 -44.05 47.25
C ALA A 428 8.82 -42.82 46.33
N GLU A 429 9.99 -42.66 45.66
CA GLU A 429 10.23 -41.53 44.73
C GLU A 429 9.42 -41.70 43.46
N ARG A 430 9.29 -42.96 42.96
CA ARG A 430 8.48 -43.27 41.78
C ARG A 430 7.02 -42.95 41.98
N LEU A 431 6.44 -43.34 43.15
CA LEU A 431 5.06 -43.02 43.50
C LEU A 431 4.85 -41.51 43.59
N ALA A 432 5.76 -40.77 44.21
CA ALA A 432 5.69 -39.30 44.28
C ALA A 432 5.71 -38.62 42.93
N VAL A 433 6.47 -39.15 41.96
CA VAL A 433 6.47 -38.62 40.56
C VAL A 433 5.16 -38.95 39.85
N ILE A 434 4.65 -40.16 40.01
CA ILE A 434 3.36 -40.61 39.45
C ILE A 434 2.20 -39.75 40.02
N ASP A 435 2.18 -39.50 41.32
CA ASP A 435 1.16 -38.67 41.94
C ASP A 435 1.16 -37.23 41.39
N LYS A 436 2.33 -36.65 41.20
CA LYS A 436 2.46 -35.31 40.57
C LYS A 436 1.93 -35.32 39.13
N ILE A 437 2.22 -36.36 38.33
CA ILE A 437 1.71 -36.47 36.96
C ILE A 437 0.20 -36.60 36.96
N ILE A 438 -0.36 -37.42 37.85
CA ILE A 438 -1.80 -37.57 38.03
C ILE A 438 -2.47 -36.26 38.41
N GLU A 439 -1.88 -35.51 39.34
CA GLU A 439 -2.39 -34.19 39.76
C GLU A 439 -2.37 -33.20 38.59
N GLN A 440 -1.28 -33.19 37.79
CA GLN A 440 -1.17 -32.34 36.63
C GLN A 440 -2.18 -32.70 35.54
N VAL A 441 -2.36 -33.99 35.21
CA VAL A 441 -3.35 -34.45 34.23
C VAL A 441 -4.77 -34.10 34.68
N LYS A 442 -5.11 -34.28 35.98
CA LYS A 442 -6.40 -33.86 36.51
C LYS A 442 -6.66 -32.38 36.35
N LYS A 443 -5.64 -31.57 36.61
CA LYS A 443 -5.74 -30.11 36.44
C LYS A 443 -5.94 -29.73 34.97
N GLU A 444 -5.20 -30.35 34.04
CA GLU A 444 -5.35 -30.13 32.59
C GLU A 444 -6.74 -30.57 32.10
N GLU A 445 -7.26 -31.69 32.59
CA GLU A 445 -8.62 -32.15 32.29
C GLU A 445 -9.70 -31.19 32.84
N GLU A 446 -9.52 -30.64 34.04
CA GLU A 446 -10.44 -29.65 34.61
C GLU A 446 -10.41 -28.35 33.83
N GLU A 447 -9.22 -27.86 33.44
CA GLU A 447 -9.07 -26.68 32.62
C GLU A 447 -9.68 -26.88 31.21
N ALA A 448 -9.49 -28.07 30.62
CA ALA A 448 -10.08 -28.43 29.33
C ALA A 448 -11.62 -28.51 29.41
N LYS A 449 -12.18 -29.08 30.47
CA LYS A 449 -13.62 -29.11 30.71
C LYS A 449 -14.19 -27.70 30.91
N ALA A 450 -13.53 -26.86 31.70
CA ALA A 450 -13.94 -25.49 31.92
C ALA A 450 -13.90 -24.65 30.61
N LEU A 451 -12.90 -24.90 29.77
CA LEU A 451 -12.80 -24.26 28.45
C LEU A 451 -13.94 -24.73 27.54
N ALA A 452 -14.18 -26.03 27.46
CA ALA A 452 -15.26 -26.61 26.65
C ALA A 452 -16.65 -26.14 27.10
N GLU A 453 -16.89 -26.05 28.40
CA GLU A 453 -18.12 -25.48 28.98
C GLU A 453 -18.29 -24.00 28.64
N LYS A 454 -17.21 -23.25 28.67
CA LYS A 454 -17.21 -21.82 28.27
C LYS A 454 -17.48 -21.63 26.80
N GLU A 455 -16.88 -22.46 25.95
CA GLU A 455 -17.14 -22.45 24.50
C GLU A 455 -18.57 -22.86 24.17
N ALA A 456 -19.08 -23.92 24.81
CA ALA A 456 -20.45 -24.35 24.69
C ALA A 456 -21.46 -23.28 25.14
N TYR A 457 -21.16 -22.60 26.27
CA TYR A 457 -21.95 -21.48 26.74
C TYR A 457 -21.96 -20.30 25.78
N LEU A 458 -20.81 -19.93 25.20
CA LEU A 458 -20.72 -18.87 24.19
C LEU A 458 -21.47 -19.24 22.93
N ALA A 459 -21.33 -20.48 22.44
CA ALA A 459 -22.06 -20.98 21.27
C ALA A 459 -23.58 -21.00 21.52
N GLU A 460 -24.03 -21.37 22.72
CA GLU A 460 -25.44 -21.34 23.10
C GLU A 460 -26.00 -19.89 23.19
N GLN A 461 -25.18 -18.94 23.66
CA GLN A 461 -25.52 -17.52 23.69
C GLN A 461 -25.62 -16.94 22.28
N GLU A 462 -24.71 -17.27 21.39
CA GLU A 462 -24.76 -16.91 19.98
C GLU A 462 -25.99 -17.50 19.27
N ALA A 463 -26.32 -18.76 19.53
CA ALA A 463 -27.49 -19.42 18.99
C ALA A 463 -28.83 -18.85 19.50
N LYS A 464 -28.86 -18.34 20.73
CA LYS A 464 -30.06 -17.70 21.34
C LYS A 464 -30.24 -16.26 20.95
N GLY A 465 -29.33 -15.63 20.20
CA GLY A 465 -29.42 -14.24 19.72
C GLY A 465 -29.46 -13.21 20.85
N THR A 466 -29.12 -13.56 22.05
CA THR A 466 -29.04 -12.64 23.19
C THR A 466 -27.65 -11.99 23.22
N GLY A 467 -27.56 -10.83 22.55
CA GLY A 467 -26.41 -9.97 22.75
C GLY A 467 -26.28 -9.63 24.25
N ILE A 468 -25.05 -9.63 24.74
CA ILE A 468 -24.70 -9.34 26.13
C ILE A 468 -25.25 -7.97 26.50
N ASP A 469 -26.39 -7.93 27.22
CA ASP A 469 -26.88 -6.75 27.93
C ASP A 469 -25.90 -6.44 29.07
N ARG A 470 -25.19 -5.34 28.97
CA ARG A 470 -24.50 -4.74 30.10
C ARG A 470 -25.53 -4.26 31.08
N PRO A 471 -25.45 -4.59 32.38
CA PRO A 471 -26.39 -4.10 33.38
C PRO A 471 -26.19 -2.58 33.57
N GLY A 472 -27.22 -1.83 33.25
CA GLY A 472 -27.34 -0.42 33.62
C GLY A 472 -27.61 0.54 32.49
N THR A 473 -28.81 0.56 31.96
CA THR A 473 -29.65 1.76 31.76
C THR A 473 -30.95 1.34 31.06
N GLU A 474 -32.07 1.45 31.79
CA GLU A 474 -33.41 1.40 31.22
C GLU A 474 -33.60 2.58 30.30
N THR A 475 -33.87 2.33 29.03
CA THR A 475 -34.71 3.21 28.20
C THR A 475 -35.21 2.47 26.95
N GLY A 476 -36.48 2.51 26.74
CA GLY A 476 -37.40 2.09 25.71
C GLY A 476 -36.87 1.60 24.35
N GLY A 477 -37.40 0.44 23.96
CA GLY A 477 -37.09 -0.27 22.73
C GLY A 477 -37.18 0.54 21.44
N ILE A 478 -36.12 0.44 20.65
CA ILE A 478 -36.17 0.59 19.22
C ILE A 478 -35.35 -0.60 18.66
N THR A 479 -36.08 -1.55 18.09
CA THR A 479 -35.52 -2.63 17.27
C THR A 479 -34.83 -2.02 16.03
N LEU A 480 -33.50 -2.06 15.99
CA LEU A 480 -32.72 -1.74 14.80
C LEU A 480 -32.56 -3.01 13.96
N PRO A 481 -32.77 -2.97 12.64
CA PRO A 481 -32.47 -4.11 11.78
C PRO A 481 -30.98 -4.35 11.72
N THR A 482 -30.57 -5.56 12.04
CA THR A 482 -29.22 -6.08 11.87
C THR A 482 -28.82 -6.06 10.40
N ALA A 483 -27.96 -5.13 10.01
CA ALA A 483 -27.19 -5.22 8.77
C ALA A 483 -25.79 -5.73 9.12
N SER A 484 -25.51 -6.91 8.62
CA SER A 484 -24.21 -7.55 8.65
C SER A 484 -23.13 -6.66 8.04
N GLY A 485 -22.02 -6.45 8.77
CA GLY A 485 -20.76 -5.94 8.21
C GLY A 485 -20.26 -4.64 8.83
N GLY A 486 -19.26 -4.76 9.69
CA GLY A 486 -18.29 -3.70 10.01
C GLY A 486 -18.71 -2.72 11.10
N ALA A 487 -18.17 -2.92 12.29
CA ALA A 487 -18.26 -1.97 13.41
C ALA A 487 -17.50 -0.68 13.10
N GLY A 488 -18.15 0.23 12.38
CA GLY A 488 -17.72 1.62 12.24
C GLY A 488 -18.62 2.51 13.09
N PHE A 489 -18.02 3.49 13.76
CA PHE A 489 -18.75 4.51 14.51
C PHE A 489 -19.82 5.15 13.61
N TYR A 490 -21.05 5.33 14.13
CA TYR A 490 -22.26 5.79 13.42
C TYR A 490 -22.02 6.90 12.36
N PHE A 491 -21.22 7.91 12.68
CA PHE A 491 -20.89 9.03 11.79
C PHE A 491 -20.05 8.67 10.56
N TYR A 492 -19.44 7.49 10.53
CA TYR A 492 -18.66 7.01 9.38
C TYR A 492 -19.50 6.14 8.42
N ASN A 493 -20.75 5.88 8.76
CA ASN A 493 -21.69 5.16 7.89
C ASN A 493 -22.65 6.14 7.20
N PRO A 494 -22.44 6.47 5.91
CA PRO A 494 -23.26 7.43 5.18
C PRO A 494 -24.76 7.06 5.13
N GLN A 495 -25.06 5.76 5.10
CA GLN A 495 -26.45 5.28 5.08
C GLN A 495 -27.12 5.48 6.45
N ALA A 496 -26.42 5.17 7.54
CA ALA A 496 -26.95 5.40 8.89
C ALA A 496 -27.15 6.90 9.17
N VAL A 497 -26.24 7.75 8.71
CA VAL A 497 -26.37 9.22 8.82
C VAL A 497 -27.57 9.74 8.00
N ALA A 498 -27.74 9.25 6.78
CA ALA A 498 -28.88 9.65 5.93
C ALA A 498 -30.23 9.21 6.53
N GLN A 499 -30.31 7.98 7.05
CA GLN A 499 -31.50 7.47 7.74
C GLN A 499 -31.79 8.25 9.03
N GLY A 500 -30.75 8.54 9.82
CA GLY A 500 -30.87 9.35 11.03
C GLY A 500 -31.34 10.76 10.73
N LYS A 501 -30.86 11.40 9.67
CA LYS A 501 -31.30 12.72 9.22
C LYS A 501 -32.77 12.71 8.78
N THR A 502 -33.18 11.68 8.05
CA THR A 502 -34.58 11.51 7.61
C THR A 502 -35.51 11.26 8.81
N ALA A 503 -35.11 10.42 9.76
CA ALA A 503 -35.87 10.16 10.98
C ALA A 503 -35.99 11.40 11.86
N PHE A 504 -34.90 12.19 11.98
CA PHE A 504 -34.92 13.46 12.70
C PHE A 504 -35.88 14.47 12.08
N GLN A 505 -35.82 14.64 10.74
CA GLN A 505 -36.72 15.53 10.01
C GLN A 505 -38.19 15.12 10.14
N ARG A 506 -38.48 13.81 10.15
CA ARG A 506 -39.84 13.29 10.34
C ARG A 506 -40.39 13.56 11.74
N LYS A 507 -39.52 13.53 12.78
CA LYS A 507 -39.91 13.69 14.19
C LYS A 507 -39.99 15.14 14.64
N TRP A 508 -39.11 16.00 14.10
CA TRP A 508 -38.92 17.37 14.60
C TRP A 508 -39.16 18.47 13.56
N GLY A 509 -39.56 18.09 12.32
CA GLY A 509 -39.79 19.04 11.24
C GLY A 509 -38.48 19.50 10.55
N ARG A 510 -38.65 20.31 9.50
CA ARG A 510 -37.52 20.91 8.77
C ARG A 510 -36.99 22.12 9.52
#